data_06d2e81575cd779da757f87cd3459b19
#
_entry.id   06d2e81575cd779da757f87cd3459b19
#
_cell.length_a   1.000
_cell.length_b   1.000
_cell.length_c   1.000
_cell.angle_alpha   90.00
_cell.angle_beta   90.00
_cell.angle_gamma   90.00
#
_symmetry.space_group_name_H-M   'P 1'
#
loop_
_entity.id
_entity.type
_entity.pdbx_description
1 polymer ?
#
loop_
_entity_poly.entity_id
_entity_poly.type
_entity_poly.pdbx_seq_one_letter_code
_entity_poly.pdbx_strand_id
1 'polypeptide(L)'
;MRRFLLSAFALLSFAVGAVAQSDNFEGFEGWDKSTIDWLPQGWSEQNSSEEIAQLNDGAFTWHVGKQEGTLPYAPEGSCYAVIWYAYKNDENNKKVDLPQDEWMISPSYIVNDGSSLSFTVGYSPLFLFDLNNANVDWGKNDFKNRKPSTTLKIHIRSNGGEWTLLKDIYDDWAETPFATLFNNHFSAEFFRYTFDLSQYAGTEVQIAFQFVGMYGNTMEIDEFNVTEATLGVEEIGANNRVRPTAHVEDGNIVIAPCGAKSVDIYQANAGLVSSVALDGNTIINGAGLSKGIYLLKFDDGTVLKIVK
;
A
#
# COMPACT_ATOMS: atom_id res chain seq x y z
N MET A 1 -71.44 -7.65 -4.42
CA MET A 1 -70.22 -8.15 -3.68
C MET A 1 -69.04 -8.02 -4.60
N ARG A 2 -68.24 -6.97 -4.44
CA ARG A 2 -66.98 -6.77 -5.19
C ARG A 2 -65.82 -7.13 -4.26
N ARG A 3 -65.06 -8.14 -4.64
CA ARG A 3 -63.83 -8.55 -3.93
C ARG A 3 -62.67 -7.69 -4.42
N PHE A 4 -62.06 -6.92 -3.50
CA PHE A 4 -60.77 -6.24 -3.73
C PHE A 4 -59.65 -7.23 -3.48
N LEU A 5 -58.83 -7.50 -4.50
CA LEU A 5 -57.58 -8.18 -4.39
C LEU A 5 -56.51 -7.10 -4.05
N LEU A 6 -55.97 -7.19 -2.85
CA LEU A 6 -54.74 -6.47 -2.46
C LEU A 6 -53.56 -7.25 -3.00
N SER A 7 -52.88 -6.67 -3.99
CA SER A 7 -51.56 -7.15 -4.43
C SER A 7 -50.51 -6.55 -3.49
N ALA A 8 -49.87 -7.40 -2.66
CA ALA A 8 -48.72 -7.01 -1.89
C ALA A 8 -47.50 -6.98 -2.82
N PHE A 9 -47.00 -5.80 -3.13
CA PHE A 9 -45.67 -5.61 -3.74
C PHE A 9 -44.61 -5.78 -2.63
N ALA A 10 -43.88 -6.91 -2.65
CA ALA A 10 -42.70 -7.06 -1.89
C ALA A 10 -41.58 -6.24 -2.55
N LEU A 11 -41.22 -5.11 -1.94
CA LEU A 11 -39.97 -4.41 -2.25
C LEU A 11 -38.81 -5.27 -1.76
N LEU A 12 -38.14 -5.97 -2.69
CA LEU A 12 -36.81 -6.47 -2.45
C LEU A 12 -35.84 -5.25 -2.43
N SER A 13 -35.54 -4.75 -1.26
CA SER A 13 -34.38 -3.87 -1.07
C SER A 13 -33.12 -4.72 -1.22
N PHE A 14 -32.46 -4.62 -2.38
CA PHE A 14 -31.07 -5.02 -2.49
C PHE A 14 -30.26 -4.06 -1.61
N ALA A 15 -29.89 -4.51 -0.43
CA ALA A 15 -28.79 -3.91 0.29
C ALA A 15 -27.54 -4.20 -0.56
N VAL A 16 -27.11 -3.22 -1.33
CA VAL A 16 -25.73 -3.16 -1.81
C VAL A 16 -24.92 -3.03 -0.53
N GLY A 17 -24.40 -4.14 -0.04
CA GLY A 17 -23.44 -4.13 1.04
C GLY A 17 -22.26 -3.28 0.56
N ALA A 18 -22.06 -2.10 1.14
CA ALA A 18 -20.80 -1.43 1.07
C ALA A 18 -19.77 -2.47 1.62
N VAL A 19 -18.91 -2.97 0.74
CA VAL A 19 -17.77 -3.74 1.17
C VAL A 19 -17.01 -2.78 2.07
N ALA A 20 -16.97 -3.07 3.36
CA ALA A 20 -16.20 -2.27 4.29
C ALA A 20 -14.75 -2.35 3.78
N GLN A 21 -14.20 -1.20 3.39
CA GLN A 21 -12.81 -1.07 3.04
C GLN A 21 -12.01 -1.66 4.20
N SER A 22 -11.13 -2.63 3.93
CA SER A 22 -10.35 -3.24 5.01
C SER A 22 -9.46 -2.16 5.64
N ASP A 23 -9.20 -2.25 6.94
CA ASP A 23 -8.32 -1.29 7.63
C ASP A 23 -6.86 -1.30 7.08
N ASN A 24 -6.56 -2.20 6.14
CA ASN A 24 -5.26 -2.39 5.50
C ASN A 24 -5.23 -1.91 4.04
N PHE A 25 -6.22 -1.14 3.63
CA PHE A 25 -6.24 -0.50 2.31
C PHE A 25 -5.35 0.74 2.32
N GLU A 26 -4.54 0.91 1.27
CA GLU A 26 -3.72 2.09 1.04
C GLU A 26 -3.92 2.59 -0.39
N GLY A 27 -4.56 3.75 -0.51
CA GLY A 27 -4.78 4.48 -1.77
C GLY A 27 -3.81 5.65 -1.94
N PHE A 28 -2.82 5.81 -1.07
CA PHE A 28 -1.80 6.86 -1.13
C PHE A 28 -2.35 8.30 -1.12
N GLU A 29 -3.56 8.54 -0.62
CA GLU A 29 -4.30 9.80 -0.75
C GLU A 29 -3.84 10.93 0.20
N GLY A 30 -2.87 10.74 1.05
CA GLY A 30 -2.40 11.74 2.02
C GLY A 30 -1.30 12.68 1.53
N TRP A 31 -1.09 12.82 0.21
CA TRP A 31 0.03 13.59 -0.33
C TRP A 31 0.00 15.07 0.03
N ASP A 32 1.05 15.55 0.68
CA ASP A 32 1.31 16.96 0.94
C ASP A 32 2.70 17.35 0.39
N LYS A 33 2.72 18.18 -0.66
CA LYS A 33 3.94 18.67 -1.31
C LYS A 33 4.87 19.46 -0.38
N SER A 34 4.38 19.87 0.79
CA SER A 34 5.16 20.63 1.77
C SER A 34 6.03 19.75 2.67
N THR A 35 5.83 18.43 2.66
CA THR A 35 6.59 17.46 3.46
C THR A 35 7.56 16.67 2.58
N ILE A 36 8.71 16.31 3.15
CA ILE A 36 9.73 15.47 2.51
C ILE A 36 9.50 13.97 2.78
N ASP A 37 8.52 13.61 3.59
CA ASP A 37 8.14 12.23 3.85
C ASP A 37 7.23 11.76 2.70
N TRP A 38 7.86 11.12 1.74
CA TRP A 38 7.30 10.80 0.44
C TRP A 38 6.39 9.57 0.43
N LEU A 39 6.43 8.73 1.45
CA LEU A 39 5.60 7.54 1.57
C LEU A 39 4.68 7.61 2.80
N PRO A 40 3.53 6.91 2.79
CA PRO A 40 2.65 6.85 3.94
C PRO A 40 3.33 6.23 5.17
N GLN A 41 2.78 6.51 6.35
CA GLN A 41 3.30 5.97 7.60
C GLN A 41 3.39 4.43 7.57
N GLY A 42 4.54 3.91 7.98
CA GLY A 42 4.83 2.47 8.02
C GLY A 42 5.39 1.92 6.72
N TRP A 43 5.30 2.65 5.62
CA TRP A 43 6.02 2.31 4.40
C TRP A 43 7.47 2.78 4.51
N SER A 44 8.36 2.08 3.82
CA SER A 44 9.78 2.42 3.77
C SER A 44 10.34 2.20 2.38
N GLU A 45 11.48 2.83 2.09
CA GLU A 45 12.20 2.64 0.85
C GLU A 45 13.63 2.14 1.12
N GLN A 46 14.16 1.43 0.13
CA GLN A 46 15.57 1.08 0.08
C GLN A 46 16.08 1.41 -1.33
N ASN A 47 17.03 2.32 -1.40
CA ASN A 47 17.52 2.88 -2.65
C ASN A 47 18.87 2.25 -3.05
N SER A 48 19.07 2.04 -4.35
CA SER A 48 20.29 1.41 -4.89
C SER A 48 21.50 2.32 -4.76
N SER A 49 21.31 3.64 -4.80
CA SER A 49 22.38 4.59 -4.61
C SER A 49 21.90 5.91 -4.01
N GLU A 50 22.74 6.50 -3.17
CA GLU A 50 22.54 7.82 -2.61
C GLU A 50 22.51 8.91 -3.69
N GLU A 51 23.24 8.74 -4.80
CA GLU A 51 23.22 9.64 -5.94
C GLU A 51 21.82 9.72 -6.55
N ILE A 52 21.17 8.56 -6.79
CA ILE A 52 19.82 8.51 -7.37
C ILE A 52 18.81 9.15 -6.44
N ALA A 53 18.87 8.88 -5.14
CA ALA A 53 17.97 9.44 -4.15
C ALA A 53 18.02 10.97 -4.06
N GLN A 54 19.13 11.59 -4.42
CA GLN A 54 19.30 13.05 -4.40
C GLN A 54 19.00 13.74 -5.74
N LEU A 55 18.85 12.97 -6.82
CA LEU A 55 18.54 13.54 -8.13
C LEU A 55 17.06 13.91 -8.24
N ASN A 56 16.83 15.03 -8.94
CA ASN A 56 15.49 15.51 -9.29
C ASN A 56 14.52 15.55 -8.10
N ASP A 57 15.01 16.04 -6.95
CA ASP A 57 14.25 16.17 -5.72
C ASP A 57 13.58 14.86 -5.24
N GLY A 58 14.22 13.71 -5.47
CA GLY A 58 13.73 12.39 -5.07
C GLY A 58 12.77 11.71 -6.05
N ALA A 59 12.44 12.32 -7.20
CA ALA A 59 11.49 11.72 -8.17
C ALA A 59 11.97 10.40 -8.79
N PHE A 60 13.22 10.01 -8.60
CA PHE A 60 13.79 8.75 -9.08
C PHE A 60 13.81 7.64 -8.02
N THR A 61 13.24 7.89 -6.87
CA THR A 61 12.93 6.90 -5.84
C THR A 61 11.43 6.81 -5.63
N TRP A 62 10.95 5.86 -4.84
CA TRP A 62 9.52 5.73 -4.57
C TRP A 62 8.99 6.91 -3.76
N HIS A 63 7.93 7.52 -4.21
CA HIS A 63 7.26 8.63 -3.54
C HIS A 63 5.75 8.64 -3.87
N VAL A 64 4.97 9.38 -3.11
CA VAL A 64 3.58 9.62 -3.45
C VAL A 64 3.50 10.75 -4.47
N GLY A 65 2.91 10.45 -5.61
CA GLY A 65 2.60 11.40 -6.68
C GLY A 65 1.13 11.76 -6.67
N LYS A 66 0.83 12.93 -7.21
CA LYS A 66 -0.55 13.35 -7.50
C LYS A 66 -0.74 13.43 -8.99
N GLN A 67 -1.85 12.92 -9.46
CA GLN A 67 -2.22 13.06 -10.86
C GLN A 67 -2.40 14.54 -11.21
N GLU A 68 -1.58 15.02 -12.12
CA GLU A 68 -1.72 16.33 -12.74
C GLU A 68 -1.94 16.14 -14.25
N GLY A 69 -3.16 16.39 -14.74
CA GLY A 69 -3.41 16.39 -16.18
C GLY A 69 -4.26 15.23 -16.73
N THR A 70 -4.04 14.87 -17.99
CA THR A 70 -4.94 14.04 -18.81
C THR A 70 -4.52 12.56 -18.94
N LEU A 71 -3.50 12.09 -18.24
CA LEU A 71 -3.03 10.70 -18.29
C LEU A 71 -3.71 9.82 -17.26
N PRO A 72 -3.62 8.48 -17.40
CA PRO A 72 -4.63 7.60 -16.83
C PRO A 72 -4.88 7.96 -15.37
N TYR A 73 -6.15 8.09 -15.07
CA TYR A 73 -6.60 8.48 -13.74
C TYR A 73 -6.17 7.40 -12.74
N ALA A 74 -5.65 7.81 -11.57
CA ALA A 74 -5.48 6.91 -10.45
C ALA A 74 -6.75 6.06 -10.30
N PRO A 75 -6.64 4.74 -10.13
CA PRO A 75 -7.81 3.88 -9.98
C PRO A 75 -8.64 4.25 -8.77
N GLU A 76 -8.01 4.79 -7.72
CA GLU A 76 -8.64 5.29 -6.53
C GLU A 76 -8.17 6.73 -6.26
N GLY A 77 -9.09 7.62 -5.92
CA GLY A 77 -8.78 9.00 -5.53
C GLY A 77 -8.03 9.82 -6.58
N SER A 78 -6.89 10.38 -6.22
CA SER A 78 -6.08 11.26 -7.07
C SER A 78 -4.58 11.12 -6.88
N CYS A 79 -4.14 10.25 -5.98
CA CYS A 79 -2.74 10.00 -5.66
C CYS A 79 -2.39 8.53 -5.89
N TYR A 80 -1.12 8.23 -5.98
CA TYR A 80 -0.55 6.88 -6.12
C TYR A 80 0.91 6.90 -5.69
N ALA A 81 1.47 5.75 -5.31
CA ALA A 81 2.90 5.63 -5.19
C ALA A 81 3.51 5.56 -6.60
N VAL A 82 4.58 6.30 -6.85
CA VAL A 82 5.19 6.40 -8.17
C VAL A 82 6.71 6.39 -8.09
N ILE A 83 7.34 5.87 -9.13
CA ILE A 83 8.77 5.95 -9.38
C ILE A 83 9.03 6.22 -10.86
N TRP A 84 9.98 7.11 -11.14
CA TRP A 84 10.42 7.40 -12.50
C TRP A 84 11.78 6.76 -12.76
N TYR A 85 12.03 6.39 -14.03
CA TYR A 85 13.36 5.94 -14.42
C TYR A 85 14.40 7.08 -14.29
N ALA A 86 15.54 6.77 -13.70
CA ALA A 86 16.57 7.74 -13.36
C ALA A 86 17.46 8.10 -14.53
N TYR A 87 17.78 9.38 -14.62
CA TYR A 87 18.77 9.88 -15.56
C TYR A 87 19.49 11.10 -14.99
N LYS A 88 20.65 11.40 -15.54
CA LYS A 88 21.36 12.66 -15.32
C LYS A 88 21.85 13.22 -16.64
N ASN A 89 22.18 14.50 -16.67
CA ASN A 89 22.84 15.10 -17.80
C ASN A 89 24.36 14.95 -17.63
N ASP A 90 25.06 14.56 -18.72
CA ASP A 90 26.52 14.56 -18.78
C ASP A 90 27.08 16.00 -18.94
N GLU A 91 28.40 16.12 -19.04
CA GLU A 91 29.11 17.39 -19.22
C GLU A 91 28.71 18.16 -20.51
N ASN A 92 28.13 17.45 -21.48
CA ASN A 92 27.66 18.03 -22.76
C ASN A 92 26.13 18.26 -22.71
N ASN A 93 25.50 18.21 -21.55
CA ASN A 93 24.06 18.33 -21.35
C ASN A 93 23.25 17.24 -22.09
N LYS A 94 23.85 16.08 -22.32
CA LYS A 94 23.17 14.92 -22.90
C LYS A 94 22.66 14.03 -21.80
N LYS A 95 21.41 13.61 -21.94
CA LYS A 95 20.76 12.65 -21.02
C LYS A 95 21.48 11.32 -21.03
N VAL A 96 21.82 10.83 -19.84
CA VAL A 96 22.40 9.50 -19.58
C VAL A 96 21.51 8.80 -18.56
N ASP A 97 20.94 7.68 -18.97
CA ASP A 97 20.10 6.87 -18.10
C ASP A 97 20.94 6.14 -17.03
N LEU A 98 20.40 6.01 -15.85
CA LEU A 98 21.06 5.40 -14.70
C LEU A 98 20.38 4.08 -14.32
N PRO A 99 21.14 3.03 -13.99
CA PRO A 99 20.57 1.78 -13.50
C PRO A 99 19.93 2.00 -12.13
N GLN A 100 18.75 1.42 -11.93
CA GLN A 100 18.00 1.48 -10.67
C GLN A 100 17.71 0.08 -10.15
N ASP A 101 17.65 -0.02 -8.82
CA ASP A 101 17.17 -1.16 -8.06
C ASP A 101 16.54 -0.58 -6.77
N GLU A 102 15.32 -0.04 -6.91
CA GLU A 102 14.67 0.77 -5.88
C GLU A 102 13.50 0.01 -5.29
N TRP A 103 13.49 -0.12 -3.98
CA TRP A 103 12.49 -0.88 -3.25
C TRP A 103 11.55 0.00 -2.48
N MET A 104 10.24 -0.24 -2.60
CA MET A 104 9.20 0.25 -1.71
C MET A 104 8.66 -0.92 -0.90
N ILE A 105 8.68 -0.80 0.42
CA ILE A 105 8.35 -1.90 1.35
C ILE A 105 7.15 -1.49 2.18
N SER A 106 6.13 -2.33 2.21
CA SER A 106 4.91 -2.11 2.97
C SER A 106 5.12 -2.22 4.49
N PRO A 107 4.20 -1.71 5.30
CA PRO A 107 4.06 -2.16 6.68
C PRO A 107 3.96 -3.68 6.78
N SER A 108 4.16 -4.20 8.00
CA SER A 108 3.95 -5.61 8.30
C SER A 108 2.47 -5.94 8.53
N TYR A 109 2.03 -7.10 8.06
CA TYR A 109 0.66 -7.60 8.21
C TYR A 109 0.68 -9.02 8.78
N ILE A 110 -0.11 -9.27 9.83
CA ILE A 110 -0.37 -10.65 10.29
C ILE A 110 -1.50 -11.19 9.43
N VAL A 111 -1.21 -12.18 8.59
CA VAL A 111 -2.17 -12.77 7.67
C VAL A 111 -2.84 -14.01 8.26
N ASN A 112 -4.08 -14.23 7.87
CA ASN A 112 -4.92 -15.33 8.31
C ASN A 112 -5.21 -16.28 7.13
N ASP A 113 -5.86 -17.40 7.42
CA ASP A 113 -6.39 -18.25 6.35
C ASP A 113 -7.44 -17.47 5.54
N GLY A 114 -7.31 -17.48 4.22
CA GLY A 114 -8.14 -16.69 3.32
C GLY A 114 -7.67 -15.25 3.07
N SER A 115 -6.57 -14.80 3.70
CA SER A 115 -5.98 -13.49 3.37
C SER A 115 -5.53 -13.42 1.92
N SER A 116 -5.70 -12.25 1.31
CA SER A 116 -5.23 -11.97 -0.04
C SER A 116 -4.58 -10.60 -0.14
N LEU A 117 -3.57 -10.49 -1.00
CA LEU A 117 -2.98 -9.25 -1.44
C LEU A 117 -3.60 -8.81 -2.75
N SER A 118 -3.97 -7.55 -2.89
CA SER A 118 -4.34 -6.95 -4.17
C SER A 118 -3.80 -5.54 -4.30
N PHE A 119 -3.51 -5.12 -5.52
CA PHE A 119 -3.08 -3.76 -5.88
C PHE A 119 -3.22 -3.56 -7.39
N THR A 120 -3.13 -2.33 -7.85
CA THR A 120 -3.03 -1.99 -9.27
C THR A 120 -1.65 -1.44 -9.58
N VAL A 121 -1.16 -1.71 -10.80
CA VAL A 121 0.12 -1.20 -11.31
C VAL A 121 -0.15 -0.46 -12.61
N GLY A 122 0.21 0.82 -12.66
CA GLY A 122 0.19 1.65 -13.86
C GLY A 122 1.52 1.62 -14.58
N TYR A 123 1.53 1.22 -15.85
CA TYR A 123 2.72 1.23 -16.69
C TYR A 123 2.35 1.02 -18.18
N SER A 124 3.30 1.32 -19.07
CA SER A 124 3.17 0.94 -20.48
C SER A 124 3.91 -0.39 -20.74
N PRO A 125 3.22 -1.46 -21.12
CA PRO A 125 3.87 -2.74 -21.45
C PRO A 125 4.96 -2.65 -22.52
N LEU A 126 4.83 -1.73 -23.47
CA LEU A 126 5.83 -1.53 -24.50
C LEU A 126 7.20 -1.13 -23.92
N PHE A 127 7.21 -0.25 -22.92
CA PHE A 127 8.44 0.28 -22.33
C PHE A 127 9.11 -0.65 -21.30
N LEU A 128 8.54 -1.82 -21.05
CA LEU A 128 9.24 -2.89 -20.32
C LEU A 128 10.44 -3.43 -21.12
N PHE A 129 10.45 -3.23 -22.43
CA PHE A 129 11.48 -3.74 -23.34
C PHE A 129 12.49 -2.67 -23.74
N ASP A 130 13.74 -3.07 -23.94
CA ASP A 130 14.76 -2.20 -24.49
C ASP A 130 14.49 -1.92 -25.97
N LEU A 131 13.86 -0.77 -26.22
CA LEU A 131 13.53 -0.30 -27.56
C LEU A 131 14.77 0.13 -28.38
N ASN A 132 15.90 0.35 -27.71
CA ASN A 132 17.16 0.76 -28.34
C ASN A 132 18.05 -0.44 -28.70
N ASN A 133 17.60 -1.67 -28.40
CA ASN A 133 18.38 -2.86 -28.73
C ASN A 133 18.42 -3.05 -30.24
N ALA A 134 19.56 -2.73 -30.86
CA ALA A 134 19.81 -2.86 -32.30
C ALA A 134 19.66 -4.30 -32.84
N ASN A 135 19.61 -5.29 -31.99
CA ASN A 135 19.44 -6.69 -32.35
C ASN A 135 17.97 -7.16 -32.41
N VAL A 136 17.01 -6.26 -32.07
CA VAL A 136 15.59 -6.58 -32.20
C VAL A 136 15.16 -6.35 -33.65
N ASP A 137 14.92 -7.39 -34.38
CA ASP A 137 14.28 -7.32 -35.68
C ASP A 137 12.77 -7.05 -35.51
N TRP A 138 12.40 -5.80 -35.50
CA TRP A 138 11.04 -5.31 -35.31
C TRP A 138 10.03 -5.90 -36.31
N GLY A 139 10.53 -6.42 -37.46
CA GLY A 139 9.71 -7.07 -38.48
C GLY A 139 9.45 -8.55 -38.26
N LYS A 140 10.23 -9.23 -37.41
CA LYS A 140 10.21 -10.70 -37.29
C LYS A 140 9.58 -11.27 -36.03
N ASN A 141 9.02 -10.45 -35.15
CA ASN A 141 8.49 -10.96 -33.87
C ASN A 141 9.48 -11.86 -33.12
N ASP A 142 10.77 -11.52 -33.11
CA ASP A 142 11.77 -12.30 -32.42
C ASP A 142 11.76 -11.99 -30.92
N PHE A 143 10.94 -12.73 -30.18
CA PHE A 143 10.75 -12.58 -28.73
C PHE A 143 11.92 -13.10 -27.91
N LYS A 144 12.67 -14.05 -28.43
CA LYS A 144 13.67 -14.82 -27.68
C LYS A 144 14.88 -14.00 -27.26
N ASN A 145 15.12 -12.86 -27.90
CA ASN A 145 16.27 -11.99 -27.65
C ASN A 145 15.91 -10.66 -26.97
N ARG A 146 14.65 -10.48 -26.59
CA ARG A 146 14.26 -9.28 -25.87
C ARG A 146 14.80 -9.33 -24.44
N LYS A 147 15.33 -8.23 -24.01
CA LYS A 147 15.73 -8.03 -22.64
C LYS A 147 14.77 -7.04 -21.99
N PRO A 148 14.46 -7.21 -20.71
CA PRO A 148 13.76 -6.16 -19.98
C PRO A 148 14.65 -4.91 -19.96
N SER A 149 14.04 -3.76 -20.20
CA SER A 149 14.65 -2.46 -19.96
C SER A 149 14.38 -2.04 -18.52
N THR A 150 13.13 -2.18 -18.14
CA THR A 150 12.62 -1.86 -16.81
C THR A 150 11.56 -2.88 -16.46
N THR A 151 11.49 -3.29 -15.22
CA THR A 151 10.43 -4.14 -14.70
C THR A 151 10.10 -3.81 -13.26
N LEU A 152 8.94 -4.25 -12.81
CA LEU A 152 8.56 -4.27 -11.40
C LEU A 152 8.48 -5.71 -10.94
N LYS A 153 9.17 -5.99 -9.85
CA LYS A 153 9.10 -7.29 -9.18
C LYS A 153 8.37 -7.13 -7.86
N ILE A 154 7.42 -8.00 -7.63
CA ILE A 154 6.65 -8.06 -6.41
C ILE A 154 7.20 -9.18 -5.54
N HIS A 155 7.59 -8.84 -4.32
CA HIS A 155 8.17 -9.77 -3.36
C HIS A 155 7.33 -9.85 -2.10
N ILE A 156 7.46 -10.97 -1.40
CA ILE A 156 6.94 -11.18 -0.05
C ILE A 156 8.04 -11.74 0.84
N ARG A 157 8.06 -11.35 2.10
CA ARG A 157 8.80 -12.04 3.14
C ARG A 157 7.92 -12.30 4.34
N SER A 158 8.18 -13.38 5.07
CA SER A 158 7.48 -13.71 6.30
C SER A 158 8.43 -13.71 7.50
N ASN A 159 7.95 -13.19 8.64
CA ASN A 159 8.67 -13.14 9.92
C ASN A 159 10.10 -12.55 9.80
N GLY A 160 10.26 -11.50 8.97
CA GLY A 160 11.57 -10.87 8.74
C GLY A 160 12.61 -11.73 8.00
N GLY A 161 12.17 -12.82 7.38
CA GLY A 161 13.03 -13.73 6.61
C GLY A 161 13.45 -13.17 5.24
N GLU A 162 13.92 -14.06 4.37
CA GLU A 162 14.35 -13.72 3.02
C GLU A 162 13.18 -13.34 2.11
N TRP A 163 13.44 -12.45 1.17
CA TRP A 163 12.48 -12.06 0.15
C TRP A 163 12.24 -13.18 -0.87
N THR A 164 10.98 -13.49 -1.11
CA THR A 164 10.54 -14.44 -2.13
C THR A 164 9.82 -13.68 -3.24
N LEU A 165 10.21 -13.92 -4.48
CA LEU A 165 9.55 -13.33 -5.64
C LEU A 165 8.15 -13.94 -5.81
N LEU A 166 7.12 -13.09 -5.79
CA LEU A 166 5.75 -13.46 -6.14
C LEU A 166 5.49 -13.31 -7.63
N LYS A 167 6.00 -12.22 -8.22
CA LYS A 167 5.73 -11.88 -9.61
C LYS A 167 6.82 -10.97 -10.17
N ASP A 168 7.19 -11.18 -11.44
CA ASP A 168 7.83 -10.20 -12.29
C ASP A 168 6.83 -9.80 -13.38
N ILE A 169 6.45 -8.52 -13.47
CA ILE A 169 5.46 -8.08 -14.45
C ILE A 169 5.93 -8.22 -15.90
N TYR A 170 7.25 -8.28 -16.12
CA TYR A 170 7.82 -8.56 -17.43
C TYR A 170 7.30 -9.87 -18.02
N ASP A 171 7.11 -10.89 -17.17
CA ASP A 171 6.67 -12.24 -17.62
C ASP A 171 5.28 -12.23 -18.25
N ASP A 172 4.42 -11.27 -17.93
CA ASP A 172 3.09 -11.15 -18.53
C ASP A 172 3.15 -10.78 -20.02
N TRP A 173 4.24 -10.16 -20.44
CA TRP A 173 4.40 -9.60 -21.77
C TRP A 173 5.55 -10.19 -22.58
N ALA A 174 6.36 -11.06 -21.98
CA ALA A 174 7.57 -11.60 -22.59
C ALA A 174 7.32 -12.27 -23.95
N GLU A 175 6.17 -12.93 -24.11
CA GLU A 175 5.77 -13.62 -25.33
C GLU A 175 4.82 -12.79 -26.23
N THR A 176 4.49 -11.54 -25.84
CA THR A 176 3.55 -10.71 -26.59
C THR A 176 4.21 -10.14 -27.86
N PRO A 177 3.57 -10.25 -29.04
CA PRO A 177 4.09 -9.67 -30.27
C PRO A 177 4.38 -8.16 -30.16
N PHE A 178 5.53 -7.72 -30.65
CA PHE A 178 5.87 -6.28 -30.62
C PHE A 178 4.79 -5.41 -31.28
N ALA A 179 4.25 -5.85 -32.41
CA ALA A 179 3.17 -5.10 -33.09
C ALA A 179 1.93 -4.96 -32.18
N THR A 180 1.63 -5.96 -31.36
CA THR A 180 0.54 -5.90 -30.37
C THR A 180 0.86 -4.90 -29.28
N LEU A 181 2.07 -4.93 -28.72
CA LEU A 181 2.52 -3.98 -27.73
C LEU A 181 2.48 -2.54 -28.28
N PHE A 182 3.04 -2.34 -29.46
CA PHE A 182 3.11 -1.02 -30.10
C PHE A 182 1.72 -0.44 -30.44
N ASN A 183 0.82 -1.26 -30.96
CA ASN A 183 -0.50 -0.79 -31.41
C ASN A 183 -1.51 -0.65 -30.24
N ASN A 184 -1.41 -1.48 -29.22
CA ASN A 184 -2.43 -1.57 -28.17
C ASN A 184 -1.95 -1.11 -26.78
N HIS A 185 -0.64 -1.14 -26.51
CA HIS A 185 -0.07 -0.94 -25.18
C HIS A 185 1.07 0.09 -25.16
N PHE A 186 0.99 1.08 -26.04
CA PHE A 186 1.95 2.18 -26.09
C PHE A 186 1.77 3.14 -24.90
N SER A 187 0.52 3.42 -24.55
CA SER A 187 0.19 4.28 -23.42
C SER A 187 0.21 3.47 -22.10
N ALA A 188 0.41 4.16 -20.99
CA ALA A 188 0.28 3.56 -19.67
C ALA A 188 -1.18 3.12 -19.42
N GLU A 189 -1.33 1.96 -18.81
CA GLU A 189 -2.59 1.36 -18.40
C GLU A 189 -2.44 0.81 -16.99
N PHE A 190 -3.54 0.70 -16.25
CA PHE A 190 -3.53 0.09 -14.92
C PHE A 190 -3.92 -1.39 -15.00
N PHE A 191 -3.11 -2.24 -14.39
CA PHE A 191 -3.30 -3.70 -14.32
C PHE A 191 -3.47 -4.11 -12.86
N ARG A 192 -4.55 -4.85 -12.56
CA ARG A 192 -4.81 -5.35 -11.22
C ARG A 192 -4.15 -6.70 -11.00
N TYR A 193 -3.45 -6.82 -9.88
CA TYR A 193 -2.83 -8.06 -9.40
C TYR A 193 -3.50 -8.51 -8.10
N THR A 194 -3.63 -9.83 -7.95
CA THR A 194 -4.18 -10.45 -6.74
C THR A 194 -3.42 -11.75 -6.43
N PHE A 195 -3.07 -11.94 -5.17
CA PHE A 195 -2.34 -13.12 -4.69
C PHE A 195 -3.04 -13.69 -3.46
N ASP A 196 -3.18 -15.01 -3.42
CA ASP A 196 -3.60 -15.75 -2.24
C ASP A 196 -2.45 -15.82 -1.24
N LEU A 197 -2.68 -15.38 -0.02
CA LEU A 197 -1.71 -15.38 1.07
C LEU A 197 -1.93 -16.51 2.08
N SER A 198 -2.88 -17.42 1.85
CA SER A 198 -3.23 -18.50 2.79
C SER A 198 -2.03 -19.36 3.21
N GLN A 199 -1.04 -19.53 2.32
CA GLN A 199 0.20 -20.27 2.65
C GLN A 199 1.05 -19.60 3.73
N TYR A 200 0.82 -18.32 4.02
CA TYR A 200 1.50 -17.54 5.05
C TYR A 200 0.66 -17.36 6.30
N ALA A 201 -0.51 -18.02 6.40
CA ALA A 201 -1.44 -17.87 7.53
C ALA A 201 -0.75 -18.04 8.88
N GLY A 202 -1.06 -17.15 9.82
CA GLY A 202 -0.45 -17.11 11.16
C GLY A 202 0.96 -16.52 11.20
N THR A 203 1.48 -15.98 10.08
CA THR A 203 2.78 -15.29 10.06
C THR A 203 2.62 -13.79 9.81
N GLU A 204 3.64 -13.05 10.18
CA GLU A 204 3.80 -11.65 9.80
C GLU A 204 4.44 -11.57 8.42
N VAL A 205 3.83 -10.83 7.49
CA VAL A 205 4.35 -10.65 6.14
C VAL A 205 4.59 -9.17 5.82
N GLN A 206 5.57 -8.91 4.99
CA GLN A 206 5.77 -7.63 4.30
C GLN A 206 5.79 -7.87 2.80
N ILE A 207 5.28 -6.90 2.06
CA ILE A 207 5.28 -6.88 0.60
C ILE A 207 6.28 -5.84 0.14
N ALA A 208 7.04 -6.14 -0.90
CA ALA A 208 7.94 -5.17 -1.51
C ALA A 208 7.72 -5.07 -3.01
N PHE A 209 7.81 -3.85 -3.51
CA PHE A 209 7.80 -3.49 -4.91
C PHE A 209 9.20 -3.05 -5.31
N GLN A 210 9.89 -3.87 -6.07
CA GLN A 210 11.25 -3.62 -6.54
C GLN A 210 11.20 -3.14 -7.99
N PHE A 211 11.50 -1.88 -8.20
CA PHE A 211 11.71 -1.31 -9.54
C PHE A 211 13.14 -1.58 -9.99
N VAL A 212 13.31 -2.32 -11.09
CA VAL A 212 14.62 -2.68 -11.63
C VAL A 212 14.69 -2.23 -13.07
N GLY A 213 15.69 -1.44 -13.42
CA GLY A 213 15.87 -1.05 -14.82
C GLY A 213 16.80 0.14 -15.04
N MET A 214 16.82 0.62 -16.27
CA MET A 214 17.70 1.72 -16.68
C MET A 214 17.03 2.70 -17.66
N TYR A 215 15.81 2.40 -18.14
CA TYR A 215 15.21 3.24 -19.20
C TYR A 215 13.72 2.95 -19.35
N GLY A 216 12.97 4.00 -19.59
CA GLY A 216 11.76 3.94 -20.39
C GLY A 216 10.43 3.92 -19.67
N ASN A 217 10.31 3.47 -18.43
CA ASN A 217 8.99 3.38 -17.80
C ASN A 217 8.90 4.12 -16.47
N THR A 218 7.73 4.70 -16.23
CA THR A 218 7.27 5.12 -14.92
C THR A 218 6.38 3.99 -14.41
N MET A 219 6.48 3.65 -13.13
CA MET A 219 5.63 2.68 -12.48
C MET A 219 4.81 3.36 -11.39
N GLU A 220 3.54 3.06 -11.36
CA GLU A 220 2.57 3.62 -10.44
C GLU A 220 1.90 2.48 -9.68
N ILE A 221 1.74 2.60 -8.36
CA ILE A 221 1.07 1.61 -7.51
C ILE A 221 -0.10 2.28 -6.82
N ASP A 222 -1.26 1.66 -6.88
CA ASP A 222 -2.48 2.14 -6.24
C ASP A 222 -3.36 0.99 -5.72
N GLU A 223 -4.40 1.31 -4.95
CA GLU A 223 -5.36 0.34 -4.41
C GLU A 223 -4.70 -0.84 -3.68
N PHE A 224 -3.57 -0.61 -3.01
CA PHE A 224 -2.91 -1.67 -2.24
C PHE A 224 -3.81 -2.11 -1.08
N ASN A 225 -4.02 -3.42 -0.95
CA ASN A 225 -4.88 -3.96 0.07
C ASN A 225 -4.44 -5.38 0.47
N VAL A 226 -4.35 -5.63 1.78
CA VAL A 226 -4.19 -6.98 2.35
C VAL A 226 -5.47 -7.31 3.11
N THR A 227 -6.34 -8.12 2.53
CA THR A 227 -7.62 -8.50 3.12
C THR A 227 -7.45 -9.56 4.20
N GLU A 228 -8.41 -9.62 5.14
CA GLU A 228 -8.45 -10.63 6.21
C GLU A 228 -7.14 -10.70 7.03
N ALA A 229 -6.44 -9.57 7.15
CA ALA A 229 -5.18 -9.46 7.87
C ALA A 229 -5.27 -8.40 8.98
N THR A 230 -4.39 -8.51 9.96
CA THR A 230 -4.18 -7.49 10.99
C THR A 230 -2.81 -6.86 10.77
N LEU A 231 -2.69 -5.52 10.89
CA LEU A 231 -1.38 -4.87 10.84
C LEU A 231 -0.44 -5.51 11.88
N GLY A 232 0.72 -5.94 11.40
CA GLY A 232 1.80 -6.38 12.27
C GLY A 232 2.31 -5.19 13.09
N VAL A 233 2.67 -5.43 14.33
CA VAL A 233 3.33 -4.41 15.15
C VAL A 233 4.79 -4.38 14.72
N GLU A 234 5.24 -3.35 14.00
CA GLU A 234 6.67 -3.12 13.86
C GLU A 234 7.29 -2.98 15.27
N GLU A 235 8.14 -3.90 15.66
CA GLU A 235 9.10 -3.65 16.73
C GLU A 235 10.07 -2.57 16.24
N ILE A 236 9.69 -1.31 16.43
CA ILE A 236 10.65 -0.22 16.29
C ILE A 236 11.74 -0.44 17.33
N GLY A 237 12.86 -0.99 16.88
CA GLY A 237 14.14 -1.14 17.56
C GLY A 237 14.05 -1.56 19.03
N ALA A 238 14.62 -2.69 19.33
CA ALA A 238 14.76 -3.30 20.66
C ALA A 238 15.16 -2.32 21.77
N ASN A 239 14.18 -1.56 22.25
CA ASN A 239 14.10 -1.14 23.62
C ASN A 239 12.85 -1.81 24.19
N ASN A 240 13.07 -2.70 25.13
CA ASN A 240 12.05 -3.45 25.90
C ASN A 240 11.05 -2.50 26.61
N ARG A 241 10.32 -1.67 25.88
CA ARG A 241 9.21 -0.91 26.42
C ARG A 241 7.95 -1.72 26.22
N VAL A 242 7.56 -2.39 27.28
CA VAL A 242 6.23 -2.96 27.43
C VAL A 242 5.24 -1.82 27.17
N ARG A 243 4.38 -1.94 26.15
CA ARG A 243 3.44 -0.87 25.74
C ARG A 243 2.13 -0.96 26.52
N PRO A 244 1.41 0.14 26.71
CA PRO A 244 0.05 0.10 27.23
C PRO A 244 -0.84 -0.83 26.41
N THR A 245 -1.71 -1.55 27.08
CA THR A 245 -2.78 -2.34 26.48
C THR A 245 -4.13 -1.95 27.05
N ALA A 246 -5.19 -2.06 26.27
CA ALA A 246 -6.55 -1.79 26.74
C ALA A 246 -7.55 -2.72 26.05
N HIS A 247 -8.58 -3.13 26.79
CA HIS A 247 -9.72 -3.89 26.26
C HIS A 247 -10.99 -3.49 27.01
N VAL A 248 -12.13 -3.96 26.51
CA VAL A 248 -13.42 -3.74 27.16
C VAL A 248 -13.85 -5.04 27.85
N GLU A 249 -14.09 -4.98 29.16
CA GLU A 249 -14.57 -6.08 29.96
C GLU A 249 -15.76 -5.60 30.82
N ASP A 250 -16.87 -6.30 30.77
CA ASP A 250 -18.11 -5.95 31.47
C ASP A 250 -18.58 -4.51 31.30
N GLY A 251 -18.32 -3.96 30.08
CA GLY A 251 -18.67 -2.58 29.74
C GLY A 251 -17.73 -1.51 30.31
N ASN A 252 -16.68 -1.88 31.01
CA ASN A 252 -15.61 -1.00 31.48
C ASN A 252 -14.40 -1.08 30.56
N ILE A 253 -13.56 -0.04 30.55
CA ILE A 253 -12.27 -0.06 29.85
C ILE A 253 -11.20 -0.46 30.86
N VAL A 254 -10.55 -1.59 30.61
CA VAL A 254 -9.45 -2.11 31.42
C VAL A 254 -8.13 -1.75 30.73
N ILE A 255 -7.24 -1.08 31.44
CA ILE A 255 -5.95 -0.57 30.91
C ILE A 255 -4.81 -1.15 31.73
N ALA A 256 -3.83 -1.76 31.05
CA ALA A 256 -2.51 -2.02 31.60
C ALA A 256 -1.54 -0.95 31.05
N PRO A 257 -1.13 0.07 31.82
CA PRO A 257 -0.46 1.26 31.33
C PRO A 257 1.00 1.06 30.97
N CYS A 258 1.65 0.00 31.46
CA CYS A 258 3.02 -0.39 31.11
C CYS A 258 4.04 0.77 31.21
N GLY A 259 3.83 1.71 32.14
CA GLY A 259 4.70 2.87 32.36
C GLY A 259 4.13 4.20 31.85
N ALA A 260 3.05 4.20 31.06
CA ALA A 260 2.30 5.41 30.75
C ALA A 260 1.63 5.94 32.02
N LYS A 261 1.57 7.27 32.15
CA LYS A 261 1.06 7.97 33.36
C LYS A 261 -0.32 8.58 33.14
N SER A 262 -0.75 8.71 31.91
CA SER A 262 -2.07 9.25 31.60
C SER A 262 -2.57 8.73 30.26
N VAL A 263 -3.89 8.77 30.07
CA VAL A 263 -4.57 8.45 28.82
C VAL A 263 -5.69 9.46 28.57
N ASP A 264 -5.74 9.97 27.35
CA ASP A 264 -6.85 10.76 26.82
C ASP A 264 -7.76 9.85 26.00
N ILE A 265 -9.05 9.91 26.26
CA ILE A 265 -10.09 9.10 25.60
C ILE A 265 -10.87 9.99 24.65
N TYR A 266 -10.86 9.65 23.37
CA TYR A 266 -11.60 10.35 22.33
C TYR A 266 -12.70 9.45 21.75
N GLN A 267 -13.83 10.06 21.37
CA GLN A 267 -14.79 9.42 20.47
C GLN A 267 -14.32 9.48 19.02
N ALA A 268 -14.88 8.62 18.14
CA ALA A 268 -14.55 8.57 16.72
C ALA A 268 -14.72 9.92 15.97
N ASN A 269 -15.51 10.85 16.51
CA ASN A 269 -15.67 12.22 15.99
C ASN A 269 -14.59 13.21 16.49
N ALA A 270 -13.48 12.72 17.03
CA ALA A 270 -12.38 13.46 17.63
C ALA A 270 -12.74 14.32 18.87
N GLY A 271 -13.90 14.13 19.46
CA GLY A 271 -14.28 14.78 20.73
C GLY A 271 -13.55 14.12 21.90
N LEU A 272 -12.77 14.90 22.68
CA LEU A 272 -12.20 14.43 23.95
C LEU A 272 -13.33 14.13 24.93
N VAL A 273 -13.37 12.90 25.43
CA VAL A 273 -14.37 12.42 26.39
C VAL A 273 -13.86 12.55 27.81
N SER A 274 -12.61 12.14 28.05
CA SER A 274 -12.01 12.12 29.38
C SER A 274 -10.49 12.07 29.28
N SER A 275 -9.80 12.63 30.27
CA SER A 275 -8.38 12.40 30.54
C SER A 275 -8.25 11.74 31.91
N VAL A 276 -7.51 10.65 31.97
CA VAL A 276 -7.38 9.80 33.16
C VAL A 276 -5.91 9.63 33.50
N ALA A 277 -5.56 9.90 34.75
CA ALA A 277 -4.25 9.53 35.27
C ALA A 277 -4.19 8.05 35.56
N LEU A 278 -3.06 7.40 35.23
CA LEU A 278 -2.83 5.96 35.33
C LEU A 278 -1.84 5.69 36.50
N ASP A 279 -2.27 4.87 37.43
CA ASP A 279 -1.42 4.39 38.52
C ASP A 279 -1.57 2.86 38.61
N GLY A 280 -0.77 2.16 37.80
CA GLY A 280 -0.91 0.73 37.58
C GLY A 280 -2.14 0.36 36.74
N ASN A 281 -2.54 -0.91 36.79
CA ASN A 281 -3.71 -1.37 36.04
C ASN A 281 -4.96 -0.58 36.45
N THR A 282 -5.57 0.07 35.49
CA THR A 282 -6.66 1.02 35.73
C THR A 282 -7.94 0.54 35.05
N ILE A 283 -9.05 0.57 35.79
CA ILE A 283 -10.39 0.27 35.27
C ILE A 283 -11.17 1.57 35.17
N ILE A 284 -11.54 1.96 33.97
CA ILE A 284 -12.36 3.15 33.72
C ILE A 284 -13.82 2.70 33.60
N ASN A 285 -14.67 3.27 34.47
CA ASN A 285 -16.09 2.95 34.45
C ASN A 285 -16.72 3.38 33.13
N GLY A 286 -17.18 2.44 32.36
CA GLY A 286 -17.81 2.68 31.07
C GLY A 286 -19.29 3.04 31.12
N ALA A 287 -19.94 3.12 32.28
CA ALA A 287 -21.40 3.34 32.38
C ALA A 287 -21.85 4.66 31.71
N GLY A 288 -20.98 5.68 31.71
CA GLY A 288 -21.23 6.96 31.05
C GLY A 288 -20.84 7.03 29.57
N LEU A 289 -20.24 5.97 29.01
CA LEU A 289 -19.79 5.93 27.62
C LEU A 289 -20.85 5.23 26.75
N SER A 290 -21.20 5.82 25.62
CA SER A 290 -22.10 5.20 24.64
C SER A 290 -21.41 4.00 23.94
N LYS A 291 -22.20 3.13 23.32
CA LYS A 291 -21.62 2.12 22.41
C LYS A 291 -20.97 2.83 21.22
N GLY A 292 -19.77 2.40 20.85
CA GLY A 292 -19.05 3.01 19.72
C GLY A 292 -17.55 2.76 19.79
N ILE A 293 -16.84 3.42 18.87
CA ILE A 293 -15.38 3.37 18.76
C ILE A 293 -14.78 4.50 19.59
N TYR A 294 -13.75 4.17 20.36
CA TYR A 294 -12.96 5.10 21.15
C TYR A 294 -11.49 4.95 20.82
N LEU A 295 -10.78 6.07 20.79
CA LEU A 295 -9.32 6.13 20.69
C LEU A 295 -8.75 6.53 22.05
N LEU A 296 -7.80 5.77 22.54
CA LEU A 296 -7.06 6.00 23.76
C LEU A 296 -5.66 6.48 23.41
N LYS A 297 -5.35 7.75 23.66
CA LYS A 297 -4.03 8.32 23.42
C LYS A 297 -3.27 8.46 24.75
N PHE A 298 -2.18 7.73 24.88
CA PHE A 298 -1.32 7.72 26.06
C PHE A 298 -0.26 8.84 25.98
N ASP A 299 0.28 9.24 27.13
CA ASP A 299 1.33 10.28 27.24
C ASP A 299 2.68 9.82 26.66
N ASP A 300 2.89 8.53 26.44
CA ASP A 300 4.06 7.98 25.75
C ASP A 300 3.94 8.02 24.21
N GLY A 301 2.82 8.54 23.70
CA GLY A 301 2.52 8.61 22.26
C GLY A 301 1.76 7.41 21.71
N THR A 302 1.57 6.34 22.49
CA THR A 302 0.79 5.16 22.06
C THR A 302 -0.68 5.55 21.86
N VAL A 303 -1.28 5.07 20.78
CA VAL A 303 -2.72 5.22 20.51
C VAL A 303 -3.32 3.83 20.33
N LEU A 304 -4.40 3.54 21.07
CA LEU A 304 -5.15 2.29 20.97
C LEU A 304 -6.60 2.58 20.54
N LYS A 305 -7.16 1.71 19.74
CA LYS A 305 -8.58 1.71 19.34
C LYS A 305 -9.31 0.64 20.16
N ILE A 306 -10.40 1.00 20.77
CA ILE A 306 -11.31 0.05 21.43
C ILE A 306 -12.73 0.22 20.93
N VAL A 307 -13.52 -0.84 21.00
CA VAL A 307 -14.95 -0.85 20.68
C VAL A 307 -15.73 -1.19 21.94
N LYS A 308 -16.66 -0.31 22.32
CA LYS A 308 -17.54 -0.51 23.47
C LYS A 308 -18.97 -0.85 23.04
#